data_15e48996837b4a5fe050c452cd96342a
#
_entry.id   15e48996837b4a5fe050c452cd96342a
#
_cell.length_a   1.000
_cell.length_b   1.000
_cell.length_c   1.000
_cell.angle_alpha   90.00
_cell.angle_beta   90.00
_cell.angle_gamma   90.00
#
_symmetry.space_group_name_H-M   'P 1'
#
loop_
_entity.id
_entity.type
_entity.pdbx_description
1 polymer ?
#
loop_
_entity_poly.entity_id
_entity_poly.type
_entity_poly.pdbx_seq_one_letter_code
_entity_poly.pdbx_strand_id
1 'polypeptide(L)'
;VPTLYSDNIMLYRPENTGINKYLSLSVGQQINWGDIIESSLKVSYHSQWLNVAGFTKKRGDGYIFSANNAININKNIQCFVNGSYQSASENGLFKIPQAWNVDLALNLSFLSDRLNIYLECTDIFSTLHGKRGCYGNNISMDYNRNYQTRTFTIQVSYNLPNIINGKRYKGNTTNSEIQRL
;
A
#
# COMPACT_ATOMS: atom_id res chain seq x y z
N VAL A 1 9.09 20.55 16.52
CA VAL A 1 9.84 20.13 17.71
C VAL A 1 9.07 20.57 18.93
N PRO A 2 8.77 19.69 19.91
CA PRO A 2 8.12 20.10 21.14
C PRO A 2 9.09 20.95 21.97
N THR A 3 8.68 22.12 22.38
CA THR A 3 9.45 23.00 23.28
C THR A 3 8.72 23.01 24.61
N LEU A 4 9.42 22.66 25.69
CA LEU A 4 8.89 22.74 27.07
C LEU A 4 9.05 24.19 27.57
N TYR A 5 7.96 24.80 27.98
CA TYR A 5 7.94 26.06 28.70
C TYR A 5 7.77 25.84 30.21
N SER A 6 8.14 26.79 31.03
CA SER A 6 8.20 26.70 32.49
C SER A 6 6.87 26.41 33.20
N ASP A 7 5.76 26.42 32.50
CA ASP A 7 4.41 26.23 33.02
C ASP A 7 3.78 24.86 32.68
N ASN A 8 4.58 23.83 32.42
CA ASN A 8 4.10 22.51 32.02
C ASN A 8 3.28 22.46 30.70
N ILE A 9 3.38 23.50 29.87
CA ILE A 9 2.71 23.60 28.60
C ILE A 9 3.62 23.04 27.51
N MET A 10 3.19 22.00 26.80
CA MET A 10 3.90 21.48 25.66
C MET A 10 3.40 22.19 24.39
N LEU A 11 4.23 23.04 23.82
CA LEU A 11 3.93 23.74 22.57
C LEU A 11 4.50 22.96 21.38
N TYR A 12 3.64 22.61 20.43
CA TYR A 12 4.05 22.06 19.14
C TYR A 12 4.13 23.18 18.11
N ARG A 13 5.34 23.48 17.67
CA ARG A 13 5.58 24.50 16.66
C ARG A 13 6.28 23.87 15.45
N PRO A 14 5.77 24.03 14.24
CA PRO A 14 6.49 23.60 13.03
C PRO A 14 7.67 24.56 12.82
N GLU A 15 8.89 24.05 12.98
CA GLU A 15 10.12 24.80 12.73
C GLU A 15 11.05 23.96 11.83
N ASN A 16 11.73 24.63 10.90
CA ASN A 16 12.81 24.00 10.11
C ASN A 16 14.07 23.93 10.97
N THR A 17 14.18 22.87 11.77
CA THR A 17 15.24 22.70 12.77
C THR A 17 16.38 21.79 12.32
N GLY A 18 16.35 21.28 11.06
CA GLY A 18 17.40 20.35 10.67
C GLY A 18 17.35 19.86 9.23
N ILE A 19 18.25 18.94 8.92
CA ILE A 19 18.39 18.31 7.61
C ILE A 19 17.98 16.85 7.73
N ASN A 20 17.05 16.43 6.85
CA ASN A 20 16.67 15.05 6.67
C ASN A 20 17.10 14.60 5.27
N LYS A 21 17.94 13.57 5.19
CA LYS A 21 18.36 12.93 3.94
C LYS A 21 17.76 11.54 3.89
N TYR A 22 17.26 11.17 2.72
CA TYR A 22 16.65 9.87 2.48
C TYR A 22 17.25 9.24 1.22
N LEU A 23 17.61 7.96 1.32
CA LEU A 23 18.04 7.12 0.21
C LEU A 23 17.11 5.90 0.13
N SER A 24 16.61 5.59 -1.04
CA SER A 24 15.87 4.35 -1.29
C SER A 24 16.40 3.68 -2.56
N LEU A 25 16.73 2.41 -2.42
CA LEU A 25 17.15 1.55 -3.52
C LEU A 25 16.20 0.36 -3.58
N SER A 26 15.71 0.05 -4.78
CA SER A 26 14.78 -1.08 -4.97
C SER A 26 15.20 -1.89 -6.19
N VAL A 27 15.12 -3.20 -6.04
CA VAL A 27 15.31 -4.16 -7.13
C VAL A 27 14.08 -5.07 -7.14
N GLY A 28 13.53 -5.28 -8.32
CA GLY A 28 12.38 -6.17 -8.52
C GLY A 28 12.60 -7.10 -9.70
N GLN A 29 12.06 -8.30 -9.61
CA GLN A 29 12.11 -9.32 -10.64
C GLN A 29 10.72 -9.92 -10.83
N GLN A 30 10.28 -10.01 -12.07
CA GLN A 30 9.12 -10.81 -12.47
C GLN A 30 9.61 -12.15 -13.02
N ILE A 31 8.95 -13.22 -12.60
CA ILE A 31 9.27 -14.59 -12.98
C ILE A 31 7.95 -15.26 -13.38
N ASN A 32 7.92 -15.74 -14.62
CA ASN A 32 6.78 -16.48 -15.13
C ASN A 32 7.15 -17.98 -15.21
N TRP A 33 6.41 -18.79 -14.48
CA TRP A 33 6.57 -20.23 -14.44
C TRP A 33 5.53 -20.89 -15.38
N GLY A 34 5.76 -20.74 -16.67
CA GLY A 34 4.77 -21.08 -17.70
C GLY A 34 3.51 -20.22 -17.59
N ASP A 35 2.37 -20.78 -17.93
CA ASP A 35 1.08 -20.09 -17.87
C ASP A 35 0.38 -20.24 -16.49
N ILE A 36 1.04 -20.90 -15.54
CA ILE A 36 0.40 -21.29 -14.27
C ILE A 36 0.71 -20.27 -13.18
N ILE A 37 1.96 -19.83 -13.04
CA ILE A 37 2.36 -18.96 -11.93
C ILE A 37 3.09 -17.74 -12.46
N GLU A 38 2.63 -16.57 -12.05
CA GLU A 38 3.33 -15.31 -12.22
C GLU A 38 3.75 -14.80 -10.86
N SER A 39 5.05 -14.63 -10.68
CA SER A 39 5.63 -14.15 -9.42
C SER A 39 6.32 -12.80 -9.62
N SER A 40 6.07 -11.86 -8.73
CA SER A 40 6.77 -10.57 -8.65
C SER A 40 7.45 -10.47 -7.29
N LEU A 41 8.77 -10.45 -7.30
CA LEU A 41 9.59 -10.29 -6.11
C LEU A 41 10.21 -8.91 -6.10
N LYS A 42 10.18 -8.22 -4.96
CA LYS A 42 10.81 -6.92 -4.79
C LYS A 42 11.55 -6.84 -3.47
N VAL A 43 12.75 -6.31 -3.51
CA VAL A 43 13.55 -5.96 -2.34
C VAL A 43 13.83 -4.47 -2.39
N SER A 44 13.60 -3.80 -1.29
CA SER A 44 13.90 -2.38 -1.14
C SER A 44 14.75 -2.17 0.10
N TYR A 45 15.79 -1.39 -0.04
CA TYR A 45 16.58 -0.85 1.06
C TYR A 45 16.28 0.62 1.20
N HIS A 46 16.13 1.09 2.41
CA HIS A 46 16.00 2.52 2.71
C HIS A 46 16.92 2.91 3.85
N SER A 47 17.46 4.10 3.73
CA SER A 47 18.31 4.72 4.75
C SER A 47 17.91 6.17 4.93
N GLN A 48 17.78 6.60 6.16
CA GLN A 48 17.42 7.96 6.54
C GLN A 48 18.46 8.53 7.50
N TRP A 49 18.91 9.73 7.22
CA TRP A 49 19.80 10.48 8.09
C TRP A 49 19.08 11.72 8.58
N LEU A 50 18.86 11.78 9.87
CA LEU A 50 18.27 12.93 10.54
C LEU A 50 19.32 13.68 11.36
N ASN A 51 19.45 14.97 11.09
CA ASN A 51 20.27 15.89 11.86
C ASN A 51 19.40 17.08 12.25
N VAL A 52 18.92 17.08 13.48
CA VAL A 52 18.03 18.11 14.04
C VAL A 52 18.75 18.79 15.21
N ALA A 53 18.67 20.11 15.28
CA ALA A 53 19.25 20.89 16.38
C ALA A 53 18.68 20.40 17.72
N GLY A 54 19.55 20.19 18.70
CA GLY A 54 19.16 19.68 20.02
C GLY A 54 18.93 18.17 20.12
N PHE A 55 19.12 17.42 19.04
CA PHE A 55 19.04 15.96 19.03
C PHE A 55 20.33 15.33 18.51
N THR A 56 20.63 14.13 18.99
CA THR A 56 21.74 13.35 18.46
C THR A 56 21.45 13.00 17.00
N LYS A 57 22.44 13.11 16.12
CA LYS A 57 22.35 12.66 14.73
C LYS A 57 21.89 11.20 14.72
N LYS A 58 20.81 10.89 14.02
CA LYS A 58 20.28 9.54 13.91
C LYS A 58 20.32 9.06 12.47
N ARG A 59 20.64 7.79 12.34
CA ARG A 59 20.55 7.06 11.09
C ARG A 59 19.62 5.87 11.29
N GLY A 60 18.65 5.73 10.40
CA GLY A 60 17.77 4.58 10.38
C GLY A 60 17.88 3.86 9.05
N ASP A 61 18.15 2.58 9.11
CA ASP A 61 18.25 1.70 7.95
C ASP A 61 17.12 0.65 8.02
N GLY A 62 16.60 0.26 6.87
CA GLY A 62 15.57 -0.77 6.84
C GLY A 62 15.47 -1.44 5.48
N TYR A 63 14.84 -2.62 5.49
CA TYR A 63 14.59 -3.44 4.31
C TYR A 63 13.11 -3.78 4.21
N ILE A 64 12.60 -3.81 2.98
CA ILE A 64 11.25 -4.29 2.69
C ILE A 64 11.38 -5.37 1.62
N PHE A 65 10.80 -6.53 1.91
CA PHE A 65 10.60 -7.61 0.96
C PHE A 65 9.13 -7.68 0.59
N SER A 66 8.83 -7.87 -0.68
CA SER A 66 7.47 -8.14 -1.15
C SER A 66 7.52 -9.28 -2.17
N ALA A 67 6.57 -10.18 -2.04
CA ALA A 67 6.35 -11.28 -2.97
C ALA A 67 4.87 -11.29 -3.32
N ASN A 68 4.55 -11.12 -4.61
CA ASN A 68 3.19 -11.20 -5.10
C ASN A 68 3.14 -12.33 -6.13
N ASN A 69 2.23 -13.26 -5.92
CA ASN A 69 2.08 -14.44 -6.77
C ASN A 69 0.65 -14.53 -7.25
N ALA A 70 0.47 -14.67 -8.56
CA ALA A 70 -0.79 -15.02 -9.19
C ALA A 70 -0.67 -16.45 -9.72
N ILE A 71 -1.61 -17.29 -9.31
CA ILE A 71 -1.65 -18.70 -9.64
C ILE A 71 -2.92 -18.97 -10.45
N ASN A 72 -2.75 -19.27 -11.73
CA ASN A 72 -3.83 -19.61 -12.65
C ASN A 72 -4.14 -21.11 -12.53
N ILE A 73 -5.14 -21.47 -11.72
CA ILE A 73 -5.53 -22.87 -11.52
C ILE A 73 -6.21 -23.41 -12.80
N ASN A 74 -7.07 -22.59 -13.38
CA ASN A 74 -7.70 -22.82 -14.67
C ASN A 74 -8.22 -21.48 -15.23
N LYS A 75 -8.91 -21.51 -16.38
CA LYS A 75 -9.44 -20.31 -17.05
C LYS A 75 -10.40 -19.49 -16.19
N ASN A 76 -11.00 -20.11 -15.19
CA ASN A 76 -12.07 -19.52 -14.39
C ASN A 76 -11.63 -19.24 -12.93
N ILE A 77 -10.48 -19.78 -12.52
CA ILE A 77 -10.03 -19.71 -11.12
C ILE A 77 -8.60 -19.22 -11.08
N GLN A 78 -8.40 -18.09 -10.43
CA GLN A 78 -7.09 -17.51 -10.17
C GLN A 78 -6.94 -17.25 -8.65
N CYS A 79 -5.82 -17.68 -8.09
CA CYS A 79 -5.48 -17.49 -6.69
C CYS A 79 -4.31 -16.48 -6.58
N PHE A 80 -4.36 -15.61 -5.59
CA PHE A 80 -3.29 -14.68 -5.29
C PHE A 80 -2.75 -14.96 -3.90
N VAL A 81 -1.43 -15.02 -3.79
CA VAL A 81 -0.72 -15.16 -2.53
C VAL A 81 0.31 -14.04 -2.44
N ASN A 82 0.03 -13.06 -1.61
CA ASN A 82 0.90 -11.90 -1.44
C ASN A 82 1.52 -11.92 -0.05
N GLY A 83 2.79 -11.62 0.02
CA GLY A 83 3.51 -11.50 1.29
C GLY A 83 4.35 -10.26 1.33
N SER A 84 4.44 -9.65 2.50
CA SER A 84 5.40 -8.57 2.74
C SER A 84 6.10 -8.73 4.08
N TYR A 85 7.33 -8.30 4.14
CA TYR A 85 8.13 -8.20 5.35
C TYR A 85 8.86 -6.88 5.37
N GLN A 86 8.76 -6.17 6.47
CA GLN A 86 9.51 -4.96 6.77
C GLN A 86 10.39 -5.21 7.99
N SER A 87 11.69 -4.95 7.86
CA SER A 87 12.60 -5.03 9.01
C SER A 87 12.30 -3.93 10.02
N ALA A 88 12.71 -4.12 11.26
CA ALA A 88 12.77 -3.03 12.20
C ALA A 88 13.66 -1.91 11.65
N SER A 89 13.25 -0.66 11.84
CA SER A 89 13.97 0.52 11.37
C SER A 89 13.76 1.71 12.30
N GLU A 90 14.60 2.73 12.14
CA GLU A 90 14.40 4.01 12.79
C GLU A 90 14.04 5.06 11.73
N ASN A 91 12.98 5.81 11.95
CA ASN A 91 12.56 6.91 11.10
C ASN A 91 12.57 8.20 11.93
N GLY A 92 13.68 8.91 11.86
CA GLY A 92 13.88 10.08 12.69
C GLY A 92 13.91 9.75 14.18
N LEU A 93 12.91 10.22 14.91
CA LEU A 93 12.77 9.92 16.34
C LEU A 93 11.95 8.65 16.61
N PHE A 94 11.38 8.04 15.59
CA PHE A 94 10.48 6.90 15.72
C PHE A 94 11.22 5.60 15.47
N LYS A 95 11.03 4.64 16.38
CA LYS A 95 11.36 3.24 16.16
C LYS A 95 10.15 2.55 15.57
N ILE A 96 10.35 1.93 14.43
CA ILE A 96 9.34 1.14 13.72
C ILE A 96 9.74 -0.32 13.91
N PRO A 97 8.95 -1.15 14.59
CA PRO A 97 9.25 -2.55 14.74
C PRO A 97 9.15 -3.28 13.40
N GLN A 98 9.73 -4.47 13.35
CA GLN A 98 9.52 -5.37 12.22
C GLN A 98 8.03 -5.70 12.08
N ALA A 99 7.59 -5.86 10.85
CA ALA A 99 6.22 -6.26 10.53
C ALA A 99 6.23 -7.18 9.31
N TRP A 100 5.27 -8.08 9.25
CA TRP A 100 5.05 -8.93 8.10
C TRP A 100 3.57 -9.26 7.98
N ASN A 101 3.12 -9.56 6.77
CA ASN A 101 1.77 -10.05 6.53
C ASN A 101 1.77 -11.00 5.34
N VAL A 102 0.71 -11.80 5.30
CA VAL A 102 0.36 -12.62 4.14
C VAL A 102 -1.11 -12.39 3.85
N ASP A 103 -1.40 -12.11 2.59
CA ASP A 103 -2.73 -11.90 2.06
C ASP A 103 -3.05 -13.02 1.06
N LEU A 104 -4.29 -13.50 1.09
CA LEU A 104 -4.80 -14.47 0.14
C LEU A 104 -6.01 -13.90 -0.58
N ALA A 105 -6.08 -14.10 -1.89
CA ALA A 105 -7.28 -13.79 -2.64
C ALA A 105 -7.60 -14.86 -3.68
N LEU A 106 -8.87 -14.98 -4.02
CA LEU A 106 -9.39 -15.91 -4.99
C LEU A 106 -10.33 -15.17 -5.93
N ASN A 107 -10.06 -15.24 -7.22
CA ASN A 107 -10.90 -14.71 -8.26
C ASN A 107 -11.58 -15.85 -9.00
N LEU A 108 -12.90 -15.84 -9.06
CA LEU A 108 -13.74 -16.85 -9.69
C LEU A 108 -14.55 -16.19 -10.81
N SER A 109 -14.38 -16.67 -12.04
CA SER A 109 -15.10 -16.18 -13.22
C SER A 109 -16.11 -17.22 -13.70
N PHE A 110 -17.36 -16.81 -13.90
CA PHE A 110 -18.46 -17.67 -14.36
C PHE A 110 -19.19 -17.01 -15.53
N LEU A 111 -20.04 -17.79 -16.20
CA LEU A 111 -20.90 -17.31 -17.28
C LEU A 111 -20.14 -16.60 -18.41
N SER A 112 -19.02 -17.17 -18.84
CA SER A 112 -18.12 -16.57 -19.84
C SER A 112 -17.69 -15.16 -19.42
N ASP A 113 -17.12 -15.04 -18.22
CA ASP A 113 -16.57 -13.83 -17.60
C ASP A 113 -17.61 -12.72 -17.30
N ARG A 114 -18.89 -13.06 -17.33
CA ARG A 114 -19.94 -12.10 -16.96
C ARG A 114 -20.13 -11.97 -15.45
N LEU A 115 -19.97 -13.05 -14.71
CA LEU A 115 -20.06 -13.06 -13.27
C LEU A 115 -18.66 -13.29 -12.70
N ASN A 116 -18.15 -12.34 -11.94
CA ASN A 116 -16.88 -12.43 -11.24
C ASN A 116 -17.12 -12.33 -9.73
N ILE A 117 -16.54 -13.26 -8.99
CA ILE A 117 -16.57 -13.29 -7.52
C ILE A 117 -15.11 -13.19 -7.06
N TYR A 118 -14.80 -12.14 -6.30
CA TYR A 118 -13.49 -11.93 -5.71
C TYR A 118 -13.60 -12.06 -4.19
N LEU A 119 -12.82 -12.97 -3.63
CA LEU A 119 -12.72 -13.22 -2.19
C LEU A 119 -11.32 -12.86 -1.76
N GLU A 120 -11.18 -12.11 -0.68
CA GLU A 120 -9.89 -11.71 -0.16
C GLU A 120 -9.85 -11.83 1.36
N CYS A 121 -8.73 -12.28 1.87
CA CYS A 121 -8.38 -12.23 3.28
C CYS A 121 -7.01 -11.56 3.43
N THR A 122 -6.99 -10.34 3.95
CA THR A 122 -5.76 -9.62 4.25
C THR A 122 -5.26 -9.98 5.64
N ASP A 123 -3.93 -9.98 5.81
CA ASP A 123 -3.24 -10.29 7.07
C ASP A 123 -3.81 -11.52 7.78
N ILE A 124 -3.81 -12.66 7.07
CA ILE A 124 -4.42 -13.92 7.55
C ILE A 124 -3.92 -14.36 8.92
N PHE A 125 -2.68 -13.99 9.28
CA PHE A 125 -2.07 -14.33 10.57
C PHE A 125 -2.23 -13.25 11.64
N SER A 126 -2.84 -12.08 11.32
CA SER A 126 -3.00 -10.93 12.21
C SER A 126 -1.67 -10.47 12.81
N THR A 127 -0.66 -10.33 11.95
CA THR A 127 0.73 -10.02 12.36
C THR A 127 1.07 -8.54 12.28
N LEU A 128 0.25 -7.74 11.59
CA LEU A 128 0.44 -6.30 11.51
C LEU A 128 0.04 -5.63 12.83
N HIS A 129 1.01 -5.20 13.60
CA HIS A 129 0.80 -4.50 14.86
C HIS A 129 1.21 -3.03 14.74
N GLY A 130 0.36 -2.14 15.18
CA GLY A 130 0.60 -0.68 15.17
C GLY A 130 1.50 -0.20 16.31
N LYS A 131 2.60 -0.89 16.58
CA LYS A 131 3.56 -0.46 17.61
C LYS A 131 4.54 0.55 17.04
N ARG A 132 4.73 1.66 17.72
CA ARG A 132 5.76 2.65 17.39
C ARG A 132 6.32 3.21 18.68
N GLY A 133 7.63 3.38 18.75
CA GLY A 133 8.29 4.07 19.85
C GLY A 133 8.83 5.41 19.37
N CYS A 134 8.73 6.44 20.18
CA CYS A 134 9.39 7.73 19.96
C CYS A 134 10.35 7.97 21.11
N TYR A 135 11.63 8.18 20.81
CA TYR A 135 12.68 8.34 21.81
C TYR A 135 13.50 9.57 21.49
N GLY A 136 13.47 10.57 22.36
CA GLY A 136 14.28 11.78 22.31
C GLY A 136 15.14 11.93 23.54
N ASN A 137 15.93 13.02 23.65
CA ASN A 137 16.87 13.22 24.73
C ASN A 137 16.25 13.15 26.14
N ASN A 138 14.97 13.53 26.31
CA ASN A 138 14.25 13.49 27.57
C ASN A 138 12.80 12.98 27.40
N ILE A 139 12.46 12.40 26.27
CA ILE A 139 11.11 11.93 25.98
C ILE A 139 11.19 10.47 25.53
N SER A 140 10.49 9.59 26.21
CA SER A 140 10.24 8.22 25.78
C SER A 140 8.72 8.04 25.70
N MET A 141 8.23 7.71 24.54
CA MET A 141 6.81 7.46 24.30
C MET A 141 6.64 6.17 23.49
N ASP A 142 5.98 5.20 24.07
CA ASP A 142 5.57 3.99 23.40
C ASP A 142 4.11 4.10 22.99
N TYR A 143 3.87 4.03 21.68
CA TYR A 143 2.55 4.04 21.11
C TYR A 143 2.18 2.65 20.64
N ASN A 144 1.19 2.05 21.27
CA ASN A 144 0.67 0.74 20.90
C ASN A 144 -0.79 0.89 20.45
N ARG A 145 -1.02 0.74 19.15
CA ARG A 145 -2.36 0.78 18.58
C ARG A 145 -2.80 -0.64 18.24
N ASN A 146 -3.72 -1.16 19.05
CA ASN A 146 -4.38 -2.42 18.76
C ASN A 146 -5.56 -2.14 17.82
N TYR A 147 -5.45 -2.56 16.57
CA TYR A 147 -6.55 -2.59 15.62
C TYR A 147 -6.56 -3.95 14.92
N GLN A 148 -7.74 -4.37 14.53
CA GLN A 148 -7.89 -5.60 13.78
C GLN A 148 -7.38 -5.37 12.36
N THR A 149 -6.34 -6.09 11.96
CA THR A 149 -5.71 -5.97 10.64
C THR A 149 -6.23 -7.01 9.66
N ARG A 150 -6.73 -8.13 10.17
CA ARG A 150 -7.36 -9.16 9.35
C ARG A 150 -8.72 -8.66 8.84
N THR A 151 -8.85 -8.64 7.50
CA THR A 151 -10.07 -8.21 6.84
C THR A 151 -10.49 -9.26 5.82
N PHE A 152 -11.79 -9.56 5.77
CA PHE A 152 -12.38 -10.41 4.76
C PHE A 152 -13.21 -9.54 3.81
N THR A 153 -12.92 -9.63 2.52
CA THR A 153 -13.62 -8.89 1.48
C THR A 153 -14.27 -9.88 0.52
N ILE A 154 -15.53 -9.63 0.19
CA ILE A 154 -16.26 -10.36 -0.85
C ILE A 154 -16.79 -9.31 -1.83
N GLN A 155 -16.39 -9.43 -3.08
CA GLN A 155 -16.88 -8.58 -4.14
C GLN A 155 -17.53 -9.45 -5.22
N VAL A 156 -18.75 -9.09 -5.61
CA VAL A 156 -19.48 -9.75 -6.70
C VAL A 156 -19.74 -8.72 -7.78
N SER A 157 -19.31 -8.99 -9.00
CA SER A 157 -19.55 -8.13 -10.16
C SER A 157 -20.21 -8.91 -11.28
N TYR A 158 -21.23 -8.32 -11.89
CA TYR A 158 -21.94 -8.89 -13.01
C TYR A 158 -21.96 -7.91 -14.19
N ASN A 159 -21.39 -8.34 -15.31
CA ASN A 159 -21.37 -7.56 -16.54
C ASN A 159 -22.62 -7.87 -17.37
N LEU A 160 -23.55 -6.92 -17.39
CA LEU A 160 -24.73 -7.03 -18.23
C LEU A 160 -24.33 -7.05 -19.70
N PRO A 161 -24.88 -7.97 -20.52
CA PRO A 161 -24.67 -7.90 -21.97
C PRO A 161 -25.19 -6.57 -22.48
N ASN A 162 -24.45 -5.94 -23.40
CA ASN A 162 -24.90 -4.71 -24.05
C ASN A 162 -26.23 -5.00 -24.80
N ILE A 163 -27.35 -4.76 -24.14
CA ILE A 163 -28.71 -4.90 -24.72
C ILE A 163 -29.00 -3.72 -25.67
N ILE A 164 -28.20 -2.67 -25.62
CA ILE A 164 -28.37 -1.50 -26.44
C ILE A 164 -27.41 -1.57 -27.64
N ASN A 165 -27.76 -2.33 -28.68
CA ASN A 165 -27.43 -1.96 -30.04
C ASN A 165 -28.23 -0.70 -30.40
N GLY A 166 -28.02 0.37 -29.70
CA GLY A 166 -28.52 1.68 -30.08
C GLY A 166 -27.90 1.99 -31.43
N LYS A 167 -28.69 1.88 -32.51
CA LYS A 167 -28.39 2.58 -33.75
C LYS A 167 -28.02 4.01 -33.34
N ARG A 168 -26.73 4.34 -33.39
CA ARG A 168 -26.34 5.75 -33.34
C ARG A 168 -27.16 6.43 -34.43
N TYR A 169 -28.16 7.18 -34.03
CA TYR A 169 -28.80 8.14 -34.89
C TYR A 169 -27.66 9.10 -35.30
N LYS A 170 -27.14 8.92 -36.52
CA LYS A 170 -26.39 9.97 -37.20
C LYS A 170 -27.44 11.03 -37.42
N GLY A 171 -27.53 12.00 -36.53
CA GLY A 171 -28.24 13.22 -36.79
C GLY A 171 -27.60 13.79 -38.07
N ASN A 172 -28.33 13.74 -39.17
CA ASN A 172 -28.05 14.58 -40.35
C ASN A 172 -28.17 16.02 -39.86
N THR A 173 -27.09 16.57 -39.35
CA THR A 173 -26.93 18.03 -39.33
C THR A 173 -26.76 18.44 -40.78
N THR A 174 -27.89 18.70 -41.43
CA THR A 174 -27.92 19.39 -42.68
C THR A 174 -27.32 20.77 -42.45
N ASN A 175 -26.11 20.97 -43.01
CA ASN A 175 -25.38 22.25 -43.07
C ASN A 175 -26.10 23.32 -43.89
N SER A 176 -27.45 23.29 -44.00
CA SER A 176 -28.24 24.22 -44.78
C SER A 176 -28.76 25.44 -44.02
N GLU A 177 -28.53 25.49 -42.69
CA GLU A 177 -28.99 26.66 -41.92
C GLU A 177 -27.87 27.66 -41.53
N ILE A 178 -26.61 27.34 -41.81
CA ILE A 178 -25.49 28.28 -41.50
C ILE A 178 -25.21 29.28 -42.65
N GLN A 179 -25.87 29.18 -43.79
CA GLN A 179 -25.68 30.12 -44.92
C GLN A 179 -26.72 31.23 -44.96
N ARG A 180 -27.48 31.48 -43.92
CA ARG A 180 -28.49 32.53 -43.84
C ARG A 180 -28.30 33.55 -42.72
N LEU A 181 -27.08 33.80 -42.31
CA LEU A 181 -26.76 34.96 -41.47
C LEU A 181 -25.60 35.74 -42.07
#